data_1f2b35c6441d868c76a01a0e998f07c0
#
_entry.id   1f2b35c6441d868c76a01a0e998f07c0
#
_cell.length_a   1.000
_cell.length_b   1.000
_cell.length_c   1.000
_cell.angle_alpha   90.00
_cell.angle_beta   90.00
_cell.angle_gamma   90.00
#
_symmetry.space_group_name_H-M   'P 1'
#
loop_
_entity.id
_entity.type
_entity.pdbx_description
1 polymer ?
#
loop_
_entity_poly.entity_id
_entity_poly.type
_entity_poly.pdbx_seq_one_letter_code
_entity_poly.pdbx_strand_id
1 'polypeptide(L)'
;KQKTAYEIYQCDWSSDVCSSDLKKINMAVFPGMQGGPLVHVIAAKAVAFGEALKPEFKAYAAQIVANARALAASVVENGLRVVSGGTDNHLMLVDLTAKDVTGKAAEKGLDRAWLTCNKNGIPYDTRSPFVTSGIRLGTPAGTTRGFREEEFRLIGALIAEVVDGMARNGDEGDGQVEQRVRDRVAELCAQ
;
A
#
# COMPACT_ATOMS: atom_id res chain seq x y z
N LYS A 1 29.24 24.09 26.98
CA LYS A 1 29.31 22.87 26.16
C LYS A 1 27.97 22.72 25.48
N GLN A 2 27.96 22.76 24.14
CA GLN A 2 26.76 22.48 23.36
C GLN A 2 26.48 20.97 23.45
N LYS A 3 25.29 20.59 23.92
CA LYS A 3 24.88 19.18 23.98
C LYS A 3 24.69 18.65 22.57
N THR A 4 25.10 17.42 22.31
CA THR A 4 24.81 16.74 21.04
C THR A 4 23.31 16.49 20.90
N ALA A 5 22.81 16.33 19.69
CA ALA A 5 21.40 16.00 19.44
C ALA A 5 20.96 14.74 20.20
N TYR A 6 21.87 13.75 20.37
CA TYR A 6 21.62 12.53 21.12
C TYR A 6 21.51 12.79 22.63
N GLU A 7 22.37 13.65 23.18
CA GLU A 7 22.31 14.03 24.61
C GLU A 7 21.06 14.87 24.92
N ILE A 8 20.62 15.72 23.99
CA ILE A 8 19.37 16.47 24.11
C ILE A 8 18.19 15.48 24.07
N TYR A 9 18.18 14.54 23.15
CA TYR A 9 17.13 13.54 23.04
C TYR A 9 17.04 12.62 24.27
N GLN A 10 18.19 12.20 24.79
CA GLN A 10 18.28 11.35 25.97
C GLN A 10 17.98 12.11 27.28
N CYS A 11 18.33 13.39 27.39
CA CYS A 11 18.02 14.25 28.56
C CYS A 11 16.54 14.63 28.59
N ASP A 12 15.91 14.95 27.46
CA ASP A 12 14.47 15.25 27.39
C ASP A 12 13.60 14.04 27.75
N TRP A 13 14.09 12.82 27.50
CA TRP A 13 13.43 11.60 27.93
C TRP A 13 13.67 11.22 29.38
N SER A 14 14.75 11.68 29.99
CA SER A 14 15.18 11.14 31.27
C SER A 14 15.05 12.08 32.46
N SER A 15 14.90 13.40 32.30
CA SER A 15 15.06 14.27 33.44
C SER A 15 13.83 15.03 33.95
N ASP A 16 12.88 15.44 33.10
CA ASP A 16 11.78 16.28 33.60
C ASP A 16 10.37 15.82 33.22
N VAL A 17 10.24 15.11 32.13
CA VAL A 17 8.95 14.55 31.66
C VAL A 17 8.57 13.29 32.44
N CYS A 18 9.54 12.67 33.12
CA CYS A 18 9.41 11.25 33.42
C CYS A 18 8.70 10.85 34.71
N SER A 19 8.70 11.59 35.77
CA SER A 19 8.13 11.02 37.02
C SER A 19 6.63 11.26 37.18
N SER A 20 6.10 12.41 36.75
CA SER A 20 4.67 12.70 36.81
C SER A 20 3.93 12.17 35.55
N ASP A 21 4.58 12.25 34.37
CA ASP A 21 3.97 11.84 33.12
C ASP A 21 4.04 10.33 32.92
N LEU A 22 5.07 9.64 33.44
CA LEU A 22 5.11 8.17 33.48
C LEU A 22 3.89 7.56 34.19
N LYS A 23 3.44 8.16 35.27
CA LYS A 23 2.21 7.71 35.96
C LYS A 23 0.99 7.86 35.05
N LYS A 24 0.84 8.99 34.37
CA LYS A 24 -0.27 9.24 33.45
C LYS A 24 -0.22 8.30 32.25
N ILE A 25 0.97 8.10 31.66
CA ILE A 25 1.18 7.17 30.55
C ILE A 25 0.85 5.73 30.99
N ASN A 26 1.38 5.29 32.14
CA ASN A 26 1.09 3.96 32.68
C ASN A 26 -0.40 3.75 32.95
N MET A 27 -1.09 4.76 33.51
CA MET A 27 -2.54 4.69 33.71
C MET A 27 -3.31 4.72 32.40
N ALA A 28 -2.87 5.45 31.41
CA ALA A 28 -3.49 5.45 30.09
C ALA A 28 -3.34 4.10 29.39
N VAL A 29 -2.18 3.44 29.55
CA VAL A 29 -1.96 2.09 29.02
C VAL A 29 -2.75 1.06 29.83
N PHE A 30 -2.58 1.04 31.18
CA PHE A 30 -3.28 0.12 32.04
C PHE A 30 -3.74 0.86 33.32
N PRO A 31 -5.07 0.88 33.65
CA PRO A 31 -6.16 0.14 33.02
C PRO A 31 -6.88 0.87 31.87
N GLY A 32 -6.33 2.01 31.36
CA GLY A 32 -7.05 2.86 30.42
C GLY A 32 -7.36 2.19 29.08
N MET A 33 -6.37 1.61 28.41
CA MET A 33 -6.50 0.98 27.10
C MET A 33 -6.36 -0.54 27.13
N GLN A 34 -5.60 -1.08 28.05
CA GLN A 34 -5.26 -2.50 28.14
C GLN A 34 -5.77 -3.11 29.47
N GLY A 35 -6.02 -4.40 29.45
CA GLY A 35 -6.40 -5.22 30.60
C GLY A 35 -5.63 -6.52 30.58
N GLY A 36 -6.30 -7.64 30.82
CA GLY A 36 -5.71 -8.96 30.72
C GLY A 36 -5.19 -9.26 29.29
N PRO A 37 -4.19 -10.14 29.15
CA PRO A 37 -3.62 -10.45 27.83
C PRO A 37 -4.67 -11.11 26.93
N LEU A 38 -4.69 -10.67 25.66
CA LEU A 38 -5.56 -11.24 24.63
C LEU A 38 -4.95 -12.56 24.12
N VAL A 39 -5.15 -13.64 24.85
CA VAL A 39 -4.51 -14.95 24.59
C VAL A 39 -4.84 -15.49 23.21
N HIS A 40 -6.07 -15.25 22.71
CA HIS A 40 -6.45 -15.62 21.34
C HIS A 40 -5.62 -14.89 20.27
N VAL A 41 -5.25 -13.62 20.48
CA VAL A 41 -4.36 -12.88 19.59
C VAL A 41 -2.93 -13.43 19.67
N ILE A 42 -2.46 -13.79 20.88
CA ILE A 42 -1.14 -14.41 21.07
C ILE A 42 -1.09 -15.77 20.34
N ALA A 43 -2.13 -16.59 20.47
CA ALA A 43 -2.24 -17.85 19.76
C ALA A 43 -2.27 -17.65 18.23
N ALA A 44 -3.02 -16.67 17.73
CA ALA A 44 -3.06 -16.35 16.31
C ALA A 44 -1.67 -15.92 15.76
N LYS A 45 -0.93 -15.14 16.54
CA LYS A 45 0.47 -14.78 16.18
C LYS A 45 1.38 -16.01 16.14
N ALA A 46 1.24 -16.93 17.10
CA ALA A 46 2.04 -18.15 17.12
C ALA A 46 1.78 -19.01 15.87
N VAL A 47 0.52 -19.14 15.45
CA VAL A 47 0.14 -19.84 14.22
C VAL A 47 0.73 -19.14 13.00
N ALA A 48 0.55 -17.82 12.86
CA ALA A 48 1.05 -17.04 11.73
C ALA A 48 2.59 -17.14 11.61
N PHE A 49 3.32 -17.04 12.71
CA PHE A 49 4.78 -17.19 12.70
C PHE A 49 5.21 -18.64 12.41
N GLY A 50 4.44 -19.63 12.92
CA GLY A 50 4.66 -21.04 12.58
C GLY A 50 4.49 -21.31 11.08
N GLU A 51 3.52 -20.69 10.43
CA GLU A 51 3.34 -20.74 8.97
C GLU A 51 4.48 -20.04 8.23
N ALA A 52 4.91 -18.86 8.71
CA ALA A 52 6.01 -18.11 8.10
C ALA A 52 7.40 -18.82 8.18
N LEU A 53 7.57 -19.74 9.11
CA LEU A 53 8.76 -20.55 9.22
C LEU A 53 8.84 -21.73 8.23
N LYS A 54 7.74 -22.04 7.55
CA LYS A 54 7.68 -23.16 6.60
C LYS A 54 8.37 -22.81 5.27
N PRO A 55 8.94 -23.80 4.57
CA PRO A 55 9.58 -23.58 3.26
C PRO A 55 8.61 -23.00 2.21
N GLU A 56 7.34 -23.37 2.26
CA GLU A 56 6.29 -22.88 1.35
C GLU A 56 6.10 -21.37 1.44
N PHE A 57 6.25 -20.80 2.65
CA PHE A 57 6.17 -19.36 2.83
C PHE A 57 7.32 -18.62 2.14
N LYS A 58 8.51 -19.21 2.08
CA LYS A 58 9.64 -18.65 1.34
C LYS A 58 9.37 -18.61 -0.16
N ALA A 59 8.76 -19.66 -0.72
CA ALA A 59 8.35 -19.70 -2.12
C ALA A 59 7.25 -18.66 -2.40
N TYR A 60 6.26 -18.56 -1.52
CA TYR A 60 5.19 -17.55 -1.60
C TYR A 60 5.76 -16.11 -1.57
N ALA A 61 6.68 -15.81 -0.65
CA ALA A 61 7.31 -14.50 -0.56
C ALA A 61 8.13 -14.15 -1.83
N ALA A 62 8.83 -15.12 -2.40
CA ALA A 62 9.54 -14.94 -3.66
C ALA A 62 8.58 -14.65 -4.82
N GLN A 63 7.44 -15.34 -4.89
CA GLN A 63 6.41 -15.09 -5.89
C GLN A 63 5.78 -13.71 -5.74
N ILE A 64 5.55 -13.23 -4.53
CA ILE A 64 5.06 -11.86 -4.29
C ILE A 64 5.98 -10.82 -4.95
N VAL A 65 7.30 -10.97 -4.77
CA VAL A 65 8.28 -10.03 -5.34
C VAL A 65 8.35 -10.16 -6.86
N ALA A 66 8.29 -11.37 -7.41
CA ALA A 66 8.24 -11.59 -8.86
C ALA A 66 7.01 -10.92 -9.48
N ASN A 67 5.85 -11.10 -8.86
CA ASN A 67 4.58 -10.47 -9.25
C ASN A 67 4.66 -8.94 -9.17
N ALA A 68 5.28 -8.40 -8.12
CA ALA A 68 5.44 -6.95 -7.97
C ALA A 68 6.32 -6.36 -9.07
N ARG A 69 7.39 -7.04 -9.46
CA ARG A 69 8.22 -6.63 -10.59
C ARG A 69 7.47 -6.67 -11.92
N ALA A 70 6.67 -7.71 -12.14
CA ALA A 70 5.84 -7.83 -13.33
C ALA A 70 4.78 -6.72 -13.41
N LEU A 71 4.11 -6.42 -12.29
CA LEU A 71 3.17 -5.31 -12.20
C LEU A 71 3.85 -3.96 -12.46
N ALA A 72 5.01 -3.72 -11.83
CA ALA A 72 5.76 -2.48 -12.03
C ALA A 72 6.19 -2.29 -13.49
N ALA A 73 6.69 -3.34 -14.14
CA ALA A 73 7.05 -3.32 -15.54
C ALA A 73 5.85 -2.97 -16.43
N SER A 74 4.72 -3.65 -16.22
CA SER A 74 3.49 -3.42 -16.99
C SER A 74 2.96 -1.99 -16.81
N VAL A 75 2.95 -1.48 -15.59
CA VAL A 75 2.53 -0.09 -15.30
C VAL A 75 3.41 0.92 -16.05
N VAL A 76 4.73 0.70 -16.10
CA VAL A 76 5.67 1.55 -16.86
C VAL A 76 5.48 1.41 -18.37
N GLU A 77 5.35 0.18 -18.87
CA GLU A 77 5.11 -0.10 -20.30
C GLU A 77 3.83 0.58 -20.81
N ASN A 78 2.82 0.74 -19.94
CA ASN A 78 1.56 1.43 -20.23
C ASN A 78 1.59 2.95 -19.89
N GLY A 79 2.77 3.53 -19.74
CA GLY A 79 2.96 4.98 -19.68
C GLY A 79 2.70 5.64 -18.33
N LEU A 80 2.68 4.87 -17.23
CA LEU A 80 2.65 5.39 -15.88
C LEU A 80 4.08 5.38 -15.27
N ARG A 81 4.31 6.21 -14.29
CA ARG A 81 5.61 6.32 -13.63
C ARG A 81 5.59 5.60 -12.27
N VAL A 82 6.46 4.62 -12.10
CA VAL A 82 6.73 4.03 -10.78
C VAL A 82 7.80 4.86 -10.08
N VAL A 83 7.52 5.31 -8.84
CA VAL A 83 8.50 6.01 -8.00
C VAL A 83 9.68 5.06 -7.75
N SER A 84 10.91 5.59 -7.77
CA SER A 84 12.17 4.82 -7.72
C SER A 84 12.45 3.88 -8.91
N GLY A 85 11.66 3.95 -9.98
CA GLY A 85 11.89 3.20 -11.22
C GLY A 85 11.55 1.72 -11.18
N GLY A 86 11.03 1.21 -10.05
CA GLY A 86 10.66 -0.21 -9.89
C GLY A 86 10.44 -0.58 -8.43
N THR A 87 10.47 -1.88 -8.14
CA THR A 87 10.33 -2.39 -6.78
C THR A 87 11.18 -3.63 -6.55
N ASP A 88 11.68 -3.80 -5.34
CA ASP A 88 12.37 -5.00 -4.83
C ASP A 88 11.61 -5.70 -3.69
N ASN A 89 10.39 -5.21 -3.40
CA ASN A 89 9.52 -5.74 -2.36
C ASN A 89 8.10 -6.01 -2.88
N HIS A 90 7.11 -6.04 -2.02
CA HIS A 90 5.72 -6.42 -2.32
C HIS A 90 4.83 -5.27 -2.79
N LEU A 91 5.31 -4.02 -2.78
CA LEU A 91 4.51 -2.84 -3.11
C LEU A 91 5.30 -1.83 -3.94
N MET A 92 4.57 -0.90 -4.54
CA MET A 92 5.13 0.23 -5.28
C MET A 92 4.24 1.46 -5.15
N LEU A 93 4.82 2.63 -5.37
CA LEU A 93 4.11 3.89 -5.55
C LEU A 93 4.08 4.24 -7.04
N VAL A 94 2.92 4.58 -7.54
CA VAL A 94 2.73 5.05 -8.91
C VAL A 94 2.42 6.54 -8.87
N ASP A 95 3.20 7.32 -9.59
CA ASP A 95 3.04 8.75 -9.76
C ASP A 95 2.10 9.03 -10.95
N LEU A 96 1.02 9.76 -10.69
CA LEU A 96 -0.01 10.10 -11.65
C LEU A 96 0.10 11.55 -12.17
N THR A 97 1.12 12.29 -11.74
CA THR A 97 1.29 13.71 -12.07
C THR A 97 1.33 13.95 -13.59
N ALA A 98 2.01 13.07 -14.33
CA ALA A 98 2.14 13.18 -15.79
C ALA A 98 0.79 13.00 -16.53
N LYS A 99 -0.20 12.39 -15.90
CA LYS A 99 -1.55 12.19 -16.44
C LYS A 99 -2.56 13.25 -15.93
N ASP A 100 -2.10 14.16 -15.05
CA ASP A 100 -2.91 15.14 -14.34
C ASP A 100 -4.12 14.55 -13.59
N VAL A 101 -3.98 13.31 -13.13
CA VAL A 101 -4.97 12.60 -12.33
C VAL A 101 -4.58 12.69 -10.84
N THR A 102 -5.56 12.95 -9.97
CA THR A 102 -5.32 12.95 -8.53
C THR A 102 -5.33 11.52 -7.97
N GLY A 103 -4.54 11.27 -6.91
CA GLY A 103 -4.59 9.97 -6.23
C GLY A 103 -6.00 9.63 -5.72
N LYS A 104 -6.73 10.65 -5.22
CA LYS A 104 -8.11 10.50 -4.74
C LYS A 104 -9.08 10.10 -5.87
N ALA A 105 -8.94 10.68 -7.05
CA ALA A 105 -9.76 10.34 -8.19
C ALA A 105 -9.43 8.92 -8.68
N ALA A 106 -8.13 8.61 -8.84
CA ALA A 106 -7.69 7.28 -9.26
C ALA A 106 -8.14 6.17 -8.29
N GLU A 107 -8.02 6.38 -6.97
CA GLU A 107 -8.55 5.45 -5.97
C GLU A 107 -10.03 5.12 -6.20
N LYS A 108 -10.86 6.15 -6.43
CA LYS A 108 -12.30 5.98 -6.67
C LYS A 108 -12.60 5.31 -8.02
N GLY A 109 -11.91 5.73 -9.10
CA GLY A 109 -12.12 5.16 -10.43
C GLY A 109 -11.73 3.69 -10.50
N LEU A 110 -10.60 3.35 -9.90
CA LEU A 110 -10.12 1.96 -9.81
C LEU A 110 -11.05 1.11 -8.93
N ASP A 111 -11.57 1.65 -7.83
CA ASP A 111 -12.54 0.95 -6.98
C ASP A 111 -13.84 0.63 -7.76
N ARG A 112 -14.35 1.57 -8.57
CA ARG A 112 -15.50 1.33 -9.47
C ARG A 112 -15.22 0.24 -10.49
N ALA A 113 -13.97 0.10 -10.91
CA ALA A 113 -13.50 -0.96 -11.81
C ALA A 113 -13.10 -2.27 -11.10
N TRP A 114 -13.33 -2.37 -9.78
CA TRP A 114 -12.97 -3.51 -8.91
C TRP A 114 -11.46 -3.75 -8.76
N LEU A 115 -10.68 -2.73 -8.96
CA LEU A 115 -9.24 -2.71 -8.73
C LEU A 115 -8.92 -1.91 -7.47
N THR A 116 -8.94 -2.55 -6.32
CA THR A 116 -8.72 -1.87 -5.03
C THR A 116 -7.27 -1.41 -4.89
N CYS A 117 -7.11 -0.11 -4.67
CA CYS A 117 -5.85 0.50 -4.29
C CYS A 117 -6.12 1.61 -3.26
N ASN A 118 -5.08 2.29 -2.81
CA ASN A 118 -5.28 3.49 -2.02
C ASN A 118 -4.42 4.66 -2.53
N LYS A 119 -4.98 5.86 -2.42
CA LYS A 119 -4.23 7.09 -2.71
C LYS A 119 -3.02 7.20 -1.79
N ASN A 120 -1.93 7.73 -2.30
CA ASN A 120 -0.69 7.91 -1.56
C ASN A 120 0.07 9.14 -2.04
N GLY A 121 0.65 9.90 -1.11
CA GLY A 121 1.58 10.96 -1.46
C GLY A 121 2.83 10.40 -2.13
N ILE A 122 3.37 11.14 -3.07
CA ILE A 122 4.65 10.86 -3.70
C ILE A 122 5.75 11.75 -3.09
N PRO A 123 7.05 11.44 -3.27
CA PRO A 123 8.10 12.33 -2.83
C PRO A 123 7.93 13.74 -3.41
N TYR A 124 8.03 14.76 -2.54
CA TYR A 124 7.82 16.17 -2.87
C TYR A 124 6.43 16.49 -3.45
N ASP A 125 5.40 15.74 -3.03
CA ASP A 125 4.03 15.95 -3.46
C ASP A 125 3.57 17.39 -3.16
N THR A 126 3.05 18.07 -4.19
CA THR A 126 2.53 19.44 -4.07
C THR A 126 1.05 19.49 -3.69
N ARG A 127 0.35 18.35 -3.77
CA ARG A 127 -1.06 18.23 -3.40
C ARG A 127 -1.21 17.92 -1.91
N SER A 128 -2.35 18.26 -1.33
CA SER A 128 -2.62 17.98 0.09
C SER A 128 -2.67 16.46 0.36
N PRO A 129 -2.37 16.03 1.60
CA PRO A 129 -2.44 14.60 1.99
C PRO A 129 -3.82 13.95 1.80
N PHE A 130 -4.88 14.76 1.69
CA PHE A 130 -6.25 14.27 1.44
C PHE A 130 -6.55 14.04 -0.05
N VAL A 131 -5.73 14.56 -0.95
CA VAL A 131 -5.88 14.47 -2.42
C VAL A 131 -4.81 13.58 -3.01
N THR A 132 -3.54 13.86 -2.74
CA THR A 132 -2.32 13.17 -3.21
C THR A 132 -2.13 13.16 -4.73
N SER A 133 -0.93 12.84 -5.18
CA SER A 133 -0.59 12.75 -6.60
C SER A 133 -0.26 11.32 -7.06
N GLY A 134 -0.42 10.35 -6.20
CA GLY A 134 -0.11 8.94 -6.50
C GLY A 134 -1.07 7.95 -5.88
N ILE A 135 -0.85 6.69 -6.25
CA ILE A 135 -1.50 5.52 -5.68
C ILE A 135 -0.46 4.49 -5.24
N ARG A 136 -0.83 3.67 -4.27
CA ARG A 136 -0.02 2.55 -3.80
C ARG A 136 -0.64 1.24 -4.26
N LEU A 137 0.18 0.42 -4.90
CA LEU A 137 -0.18 -0.91 -5.39
C LEU A 137 0.63 -1.97 -4.65
N GLY A 138 0.07 -3.16 -4.49
CA GLY A 138 0.75 -4.29 -3.87
C GLY A 138 0.25 -5.63 -4.39
N THR A 139 1.03 -6.68 -4.20
CA THR A 139 0.79 -7.98 -4.84
C THR A 139 0.44 -9.15 -3.90
N PRO A 140 0.52 -9.05 -2.57
CA PRO A 140 0.27 -10.20 -1.69
C PRO A 140 -1.13 -10.79 -1.85
N ALA A 141 -2.18 -9.96 -1.94
CA ALA A 141 -3.56 -10.43 -2.03
C ALA A 141 -3.81 -11.25 -3.30
N GLY A 142 -3.37 -10.76 -4.46
CA GLY A 142 -3.49 -11.49 -5.73
C GLY A 142 -2.62 -12.76 -5.75
N THR A 143 -1.41 -12.70 -5.18
CA THR A 143 -0.54 -13.87 -5.06
C THR A 143 -1.18 -14.95 -4.18
N THR A 144 -1.84 -14.58 -3.09
CA THR A 144 -2.59 -15.51 -2.23
C THR A 144 -3.76 -16.17 -2.98
N ARG A 145 -4.36 -15.47 -3.93
CA ARG A 145 -5.40 -16.03 -4.82
C ARG A 145 -4.84 -16.96 -5.92
N GLY A 146 -3.53 -17.07 -6.05
CA GLY A 146 -2.86 -17.89 -7.06
C GLY A 146 -2.36 -17.13 -8.29
N PHE A 147 -2.55 -15.81 -8.34
CA PHE A 147 -2.08 -15.00 -9.46
C PHE A 147 -0.55 -14.99 -9.55
N ARG A 148 -0.06 -15.02 -10.79
CA ARG A 148 1.36 -14.98 -11.15
C ARG A 148 1.66 -13.76 -12.02
N GLU A 149 2.83 -13.73 -12.62
CA GLU A 149 3.36 -12.59 -13.36
C GLU A 149 2.46 -12.17 -14.53
N GLU A 150 1.81 -13.12 -15.20
CA GLU A 150 0.93 -12.84 -16.35
C GLU A 150 -0.34 -12.09 -15.93
N GLU A 151 -0.99 -12.55 -14.85
CA GLU A 151 -2.16 -11.87 -14.29
C GLU A 151 -1.80 -10.46 -13.79
N PHE A 152 -0.63 -10.30 -13.18
CA PHE A 152 -0.19 -8.99 -12.73
C PHE A 152 0.22 -8.06 -13.88
N ARG A 153 0.71 -8.57 -14.99
CA ARG A 153 0.87 -7.77 -16.22
C ARG A 153 -0.47 -7.28 -16.75
N LEU A 154 -1.46 -8.15 -16.80
CA LEU A 154 -2.82 -7.77 -17.18
C LEU A 154 -3.39 -6.71 -16.24
N ILE A 155 -3.27 -6.90 -14.94
CA ILE A 155 -3.73 -5.94 -13.93
C ILE A 155 -3.06 -4.57 -14.14
N GLY A 156 -1.76 -4.51 -14.42
CA GLY A 156 -1.04 -3.27 -14.72
C GLY A 156 -1.60 -2.54 -15.94
N ALA A 157 -1.92 -3.25 -17.00
CA ALA A 157 -2.55 -2.69 -18.19
C ALA A 157 -3.96 -2.17 -17.90
N LEU A 158 -4.77 -2.91 -17.14
CA LEU A 158 -6.13 -2.50 -16.76
C LEU A 158 -6.12 -1.25 -15.86
N ILE A 159 -5.15 -1.13 -14.94
CA ILE A 159 -4.97 0.08 -14.12
C ILE A 159 -4.66 1.28 -15.02
N ALA A 160 -3.74 1.14 -15.95
CA ALA A 160 -3.38 2.22 -16.87
C ALA A 160 -4.58 2.63 -17.76
N GLU A 161 -5.39 1.66 -18.22
CA GLU A 161 -6.59 1.93 -19.02
C GLU A 161 -7.60 2.80 -18.26
N VAL A 162 -7.85 2.52 -16.98
CA VAL A 162 -8.73 3.35 -16.13
C VAL A 162 -8.13 4.74 -15.93
N VAL A 163 -6.84 4.84 -15.60
CA VAL A 163 -6.17 6.12 -15.41
C VAL A 163 -6.18 6.97 -16.68
N ASP A 164 -5.98 6.36 -17.84
CA ASP A 164 -6.06 7.05 -19.14
C ASP A 164 -7.48 7.51 -19.47
N GLY A 165 -8.51 6.76 -19.07
CA GLY A 165 -9.90 7.18 -19.14
C GLY A 165 -10.14 8.45 -18.32
N MET A 166 -9.59 8.50 -17.11
CA MET A 166 -9.68 9.66 -16.23
C MET A 166 -8.88 10.86 -16.76
N ALA A 167 -7.69 10.64 -17.31
CA ALA A 167 -6.89 11.70 -17.91
C ALA A 167 -7.61 12.41 -19.07
N ARG A 168 -8.51 11.72 -19.78
CA ARG A 168 -9.32 12.29 -20.86
C ARG A 168 -10.60 13.00 -20.37
N ASN A 169 -11.24 12.47 -19.32
CA ASN A 169 -12.58 12.89 -18.89
C ASN A 169 -12.59 13.59 -17.53
N GLY A 170 -11.42 13.77 -16.90
CA GLY A 170 -11.29 14.37 -15.57
C GLY A 170 -11.62 13.40 -14.43
N ASP A 171 -11.76 13.95 -13.22
CA ASP A 171 -11.89 13.20 -11.96
C ASP A 171 -13.13 12.28 -11.88
N GLU A 172 -14.14 12.51 -12.70
CA GLU A 172 -15.33 11.64 -12.77
C GLU A 172 -15.06 10.33 -13.49
N GLY A 173 -14.01 10.28 -14.32
CA GLY A 173 -13.57 9.09 -15.04
C GLY A 173 -14.37 8.79 -16.31
N ASP A 174 -14.24 7.58 -16.79
CA ASP A 174 -14.90 7.05 -17.99
C ASP A 174 -15.68 5.78 -17.61
N GLY A 175 -16.99 5.93 -17.44
CA GLY A 175 -17.86 4.83 -17.02
C GLY A 175 -17.86 3.64 -17.98
N GLN A 176 -17.61 3.85 -19.29
CA GLN A 176 -17.53 2.74 -20.27
C GLN A 176 -16.23 1.98 -20.11
N VAL A 177 -15.12 2.69 -19.90
CA VAL A 177 -13.81 2.07 -19.61
C VAL A 177 -13.88 1.31 -18.30
N GLU A 178 -14.40 1.94 -17.24
CA GLU A 178 -14.52 1.32 -15.92
C GLU A 178 -15.37 0.05 -15.95
N GLN A 179 -16.48 0.04 -16.71
CA GLN A 179 -17.31 -1.15 -16.85
C GLN A 179 -16.59 -2.26 -17.62
N ARG A 180 -15.93 -1.94 -18.72
CA ARG A 180 -15.14 -2.92 -19.49
C ARG A 180 -14.02 -3.53 -18.65
N VAL A 181 -13.31 -2.70 -17.88
CA VAL A 181 -12.26 -3.19 -16.98
C VAL A 181 -12.86 -4.07 -15.88
N ARG A 182 -13.99 -3.69 -15.31
CA ARG A 182 -14.71 -4.50 -14.32
C ARG A 182 -15.05 -5.89 -14.85
N ASP A 183 -15.56 -5.98 -16.08
CA ASP A 183 -15.91 -7.27 -16.70
C ASP A 183 -14.66 -8.15 -16.86
N ARG A 184 -13.52 -7.56 -17.26
CA ARG A 184 -12.24 -8.26 -17.35
C ARG A 184 -11.71 -8.71 -15.99
N VAL A 185 -11.87 -7.89 -14.96
CA VAL A 185 -11.51 -8.24 -13.56
C VAL A 185 -12.39 -9.40 -13.08
N ALA A 186 -13.69 -9.38 -13.40
CA ALA A 186 -14.60 -10.48 -13.06
C ALA A 186 -14.16 -11.80 -13.70
N GLU A 187 -13.83 -11.78 -15.00
CA GLU A 187 -13.30 -12.94 -15.71
C GLU A 187 -11.99 -13.46 -15.07
N LEU A 188 -11.08 -12.57 -14.75
CA LEU A 188 -9.81 -12.92 -14.10
C LEU A 188 -10.03 -13.55 -12.71
N CYS A 189 -11.00 -13.05 -11.97
CA CYS A 189 -11.30 -13.54 -10.62
C CYS A 189 -12.13 -14.85 -10.61
N ALA A 190 -12.71 -15.25 -11.74
CA ALA A 190 -13.47 -16.49 -11.88
C ALA A 190 -12.61 -17.72 -12.21
N GLN A 191 -11.33 -17.51 -12.55
CA GLN A 191 -10.33 -18.55 -12.80
C GLN A 191 -9.77 -19.10 -11.49
#